data_f3a8dc2a845abb27a3d2ff688f6ec0cd
#
_entry.id   f3a8dc2a845abb27a3d2ff688f6ec0cd
#
_cell.length_a   1.000
_cell.length_b   1.000
_cell.length_c   1.000
_cell.angle_alpha   90.00
_cell.angle_beta   90.00
_cell.angle_gamma   90.00
#
_symmetry.space_group_name_H-M   'P 1'
#
loop_
_entity.id
_entity.type
_entity.pdbx_description
1 polymer ?
#
loop_
_entity_poly.entity_id
_entity_poly.type
_entity_poly.pdbx_seq_one_letter_code
_entity_poly.pdbx_strand_id
1 'polypeptide(L)'
;MMSEEKAFKMGIKPMAKLTGYDYHWSEPELMGYGPIYAVRSALHKVWAGTDKQIDLVELNETFAAQSIVSLRELNLDPEIVNVNGGAIALGHPMGSSGARILTTLLYEMQRRDVKVGLAAGMGIACIVEREWYY
;
A
#
# COMPACT_ATOMS: atom_id res chain seq x y z
N MET A 1 -13.81 4.07 -5.85
CA MET A 1 -13.55 2.74 -6.43
C MET A 1 -14.79 2.22 -7.13
N MET A 2 -14.62 1.45 -8.19
CA MET A 2 -15.69 0.79 -8.94
C MET A 2 -15.14 -0.47 -9.62
N SER A 3 -16.02 -1.32 -10.15
CA SER A 3 -15.59 -2.48 -10.93
C SER A 3 -15.00 -2.04 -12.27
N GLU A 4 -14.09 -2.85 -12.82
CA GLU A 4 -13.49 -2.63 -14.13
C GLU A 4 -14.54 -2.50 -15.24
N GLU A 5 -15.55 -3.39 -15.20
CA GLU A 5 -16.69 -3.36 -16.13
C GLU A 5 -17.45 -2.02 -16.09
N LYS A 6 -17.67 -1.48 -14.88
CA LYS A 6 -18.35 -0.19 -14.72
C LYS A 6 -17.49 0.96 -15.23
N ALA A 7 -16.18 0.96 -14.95
CA ALA A 7 -15.25 1.96 -15.46
C ALA A 7 -15.26 1.98 -17.00
N PHE A 8 -15.18 0.78 -17.60
CA PHE A 8 -15.24 0.64 -19.06
C PHE A 8 -16.56 1.17 -19.65
N LYS A 9 -17.72 0.79 -19.08
CA LYS A 9 -19.04 1.27 -19.54
C LYS A 9 -19.20 2.78 -19.42
N MET A 10 -18.52 3.41 -18.48
CA MET A 10 -18.56 4.84 -18.24
C MET A 10 -17.47 5.63 -18.99
N GLY A 11 -16.59 4.95 -19.73
CA GLY A 11 -15.46 5.59 -20.43
C GLY A 11 -14.44 6.21 -19.46
N ILE A 12 -14.37 5.73 -18.21
CA ILE A 12 -13.44 6.25 -17.19
C ILE A 12 -12.13 5.48 -17.27
N LYS A 13 -11.03 6.22 -17.45
CA LYS A 13 -9.69 5.63 -17.36
C LYS A 13 -9.31 5.44 -15.88
N PRO A 14 -9.10 4.21 -15.38
CA PRO A 14 -8.68 3.98 -14.02
C PRO A 14 -7.28 4.56 -13.75
N MET A 15 -7.03 5.01 -12.53
CA MET A 15 -5.66 5.39 -12.09
C MET A 15 -4.80 4.15 -11.86
N ALA A 16 -5.39 3.10 -11.29
CA ALA A 16 -4.77 1.81 -11.05
C ALA A 16 -5.84 0.75 -10.81
N LYS A 17 -5.45 -0.51 -10.85
CA LYS A 17 -6.24 -1.67 -10.47
C LYS A 17 -5.83 -2.14 -9.08
N LEU A 18 -6.79 -2.36 -8.19
CA LEU A 18 -6.56 -3.05 -6.93
C LEU A 18 -6.41 -4.55 -7.26
N THR A 19 -5.18 -5.06 -7.22
CA THR A 19 -4.87 -6.44 -7.59
C THR A 19 -4.93 -7.39 -6.41
N GLY A 20 -4.73 -6.88 -5.21
CA GLY A 20 -4.86 -7.68 -4.01
C GLY A 20 -4.94 -6.86 -2.74
N TYR A 21 -5.51 -7.49 -1.75
CA TYR A 21 -5.50 -6.98 -0.38
C TYR A 21 -5.56 -8.15 0.60
N ASP A 22 -5.09 -7.89 1.79
CA ASP A 22 -5.29 -8.78 2.93
C ASP A 22 -5.30 -8.00 4.24
N TYR A 23 -5.86 -8.64 5.24
CA TYR A 23 -5.83 -8.15 6.62
C TYR A 23 -5.33 -9.25 7.54
N HIS A 24 -4.68 -8.84 8.64
CA HIS A 24 -4.15 -9.76 9.63
C HIS A 24 -4.43 -9.23 11.04
N TRP A 25 -4.84 -10.13 11.90
CA TRP A 25 -5.01 -9.87 13.33
C TRP A 25 -3.74 -10.29 14.06
N SER A 26 -3.30 -9.48 14.99
CA SER A 26 -2.18 -9.80 15.88
C SER A 26 -2.62 -9.68 17.34
N GLU A 27 -1.86 -10.28 18.23
CA GLU A 27 -2.03 -10.05 19.65
C GLU A 27 -1.92 -8.54 19.95
N PRO A 28 -2.71 -8.01 20.91
CA PRO A 28 -2.72 -6.57 21.19
C PRO A 28 -1.31 -6.00 21.45
N GLU A 29 -0.47 -6.75 22.15
CA GLU A 29 0.91 -6.37 22.47
C GLU A 29 1.81 -6.29 21.23
N LEU A 30 1.43 -6.99 20.14
CA LEU A 30 2.15 -7.06 18.89
C LEU A 30 1.46 -6.27 17.77
N MET A 31 0.56 -5.35 18.08
CA MET A 31 -0.19 -4.58 17.08
C MET A 31 0.71 -3.90 16.04
N GLY A 32 1.91 -3.48 16.44
CA GLY A 32 2.90 -2.87 15.56
C GLY A 32 3.42 -3.79 14.45
N TYR A 33 3.27 -5.12 14.60
CA TYR A 33 3.61 -6.11 13.58
C TYR A 33 2.49 -6.34 12.55
N GLY A 34 1.30 -5.82 12.79
CA GLY A 34 0.13 -5.97 11.91
C GLY A 34 0.41 -5.68 10.43
N PRO A 35 1.07 -4.55 10.09
CA PRO A 35 1.43 -4.26 8.70
C PRO A 35 2.30 -5.33 8.04
N ILE A 36 3.24 -5.91 8.80
CA ILE A 36 4.18 -6.93 8.30
C ILE A 36 3.43 -8.18 7.85
N TYR A 37 2.56 -8.68 8.71
CA TYR A 37 1.76 -9.87 8.41
C TYR A 37 0.78 -9.63 7.26
N ALA A 38 0.08 -8.48 7.26
CA ALA A 38 -0.86 -8.13 6.22
C ALA A 38 -0.17 -8.00 4.85
N VAL A 39 1.01 -7.36 4.80
CA VAL A 39 1.79 -7.22 3.57
C VAL A 39 2.26 -8.57 3.06
N ARG A 40 2.88 -9.39 3.92
CA ARG A 40 3.34 -10.74 3.52
C ARG A 40 2.20 -11.58 2.97
N SER A 41 1.03 -11.53 3.62
CA SER A 41 -0.15 -12.26 3.18
C SER A 41 -0.71 -11.74 1.85
N ALA A 42 -0.83 -10.42 1.70
CA ALA A 42 -1.29 -9.81 0.45
C ALA A 42 -0.35 -10.13 -0.73
N LEU A 43 0.96 -10.02 -0.53
CA LEU A 43 1.97 -10.35 -1.54
C LEU A 43 1.91 -11.83 -1.94
N HIS A 44 1.78 -12.72 -0.96
CA HIS A 44 1.65 -14.15 -1.22
C HIS A 44 0.40 -14.48 -2.06
N LYS A 45 -0.73 -13.84 -1.78
CA LYS A 45 -1.96 -14.05 -2.54
C LYS A 45 -1.87 -13.60 -3.99
N VAL A 46 -1.15 -12.52 -4.24
CA VAL A 46 -1.10 -11.91 -5.59
C VAL A 46 0.07 -12.43 -6.41
N TRP A 47 1.22 -12.67 -5.77
CA TRP A 47 2.46 -12.97 -6.48
C TRP A 47 3.17 -14.24 -6.02
N ALA A 48 2.46 -15.22 -5.47
CA ALA A 48 3.06 -16.48 -5.08
C ALA A 48 3.90 -17.06 -6.23
N GLY A 49 5.23 -17.09 -6.05
CA GLY A 49 6.17 -17.62 -7.03
C GLY A 49 6.57 -16.65 -8.17
N THR A 50 6.34 -15.36 -8.04
CA THR A 50 6.79 -14.35 -9.01
C THR A 50 7.77 -13.36 -8.36
N ASP A 51 8.77 -12.91 -9.12
CA ASP A 51 9.79 -11.93 -8.70
C ASP A 51 9.35 -10.48 -8.96
N LYS A 52 8.05 -10.20 -8.85
CA LYS A 52 7.57 -8.82 -9.01
C LYS A 52 8.11 -7.93 -7.88
N GLN A 53 8.58 -6.76 -8.26
CA GLN A 53 9.11 -5.76 -7.35
C GLN A 53 8.06 -4.69 -7.07
N ILE A 54 8.00 -4.22 -5.82
CA ILE A 54 7.23 -3.05 -5.43
C ILE A 54 8.05 -1.80 -5.78
N ASP A 55 7.43 -0.86 -6.49
CA ASP A 55 8.09 0.37 -6.92
C ASP A 55 7.90 1.51 -5.91
N LEU A 56 6.79 1.51 -5.18
CA LEU A 56 6.43 2.58 -4.26
C LEU A 56 5.58 2.07 -3.10
N VAL A 57 5.84 2.58 -1.91
CA VAL A 57 5.15 2.17 -0.68
C VAL A 57 4.63 3.38 0.09
N GLU A 58 3.38 3.32 0.49
CA GLU A 58 2.82 4.19 1.53
C GLU A 58 2.51 3.34 2.77
N LEU A 59 3.36 3.47 3.78
CA LEU A 59 3.22 2.78 5.05
C LEU A 59 2.69 3.75 6.11
N ASN A 60 1.56 3.44 6.74
CA ASN A 60 1.08 4.27 7.83
C ASN A 60 2.03 4.21 9.03
N GLU A 61 2.49 5.37 9.46
CA GLU A 61 3.41 5.55 10.58
C GLU A 61 2.62 5.78 11.87
N THR A 62 2.08 4.72 12.45
CA THR A 62 1.41 4.80 13.75
C THR A 62 2.40 5.21 14.84
N PHE A 63 3.62 4.64 14.78
CA PHE A 63 4.78 4.99 15.60
C PHE A 63 6.06 4.83 14.79
N ALA A 64 7.08 5.65 15.08
CA ALA A 64 8.39 5.55 14.43
C ALA A 64 9.03 4.16 14.62
N ALA A 65 8.93 3.61 15.82
CA ALA A 65 9.44 2.27 16.14
C ALA A 65 8.78 1.19 15.27
N GLN A 66 7.46 1.23 15.11
CA GLN A 66 6.71 0.31 14.26
C GLN A 66 7.13 0.44 12.80
N SER A 67 7.32 1.66 12.31
CA SER A 67 7.74 1.90 10.93
C SER A 67 9.13 1.33 10.65
N ILE A 68 10.08 1.55 11.55
CA ILE A 68 11.45 0.99 11.45
C ILE A 68 11.41 -0.55 11.40
N VAL A 69 10.64 -1.17 12.29
CA VAL A 69 10.51 -2.63 12.33
C VAL A 69 9.87 -3.14 11.03
N SER A 70 8.82 -2.47 10.55
CA SER A 70 8.15 -2.84 9.29
C SER A 70 9.11 -2.76 8.09
N LEU A 71 9.90 -1.70 7.98
CA LEU A 71 10.90 -1.55 6.92
C LEU A 71 11.92 -2.70 6.93
N ARG A 72 12.45 -3.03 8.10
CA ARG A 72 13.45 -4.09 8.27
C ARG A 72 12.88 -5.48 7.96
N GLU A 73 11.74 -5.79 8.55
CA GLU A 73 11.10 -7.12 8.42
C GLU A 73 10.58 -7.41 7.02
N LEU A 74 10.17 -6.37 6.29
CA LEU A 74 9.71 -6.48 4.91
C LEU A 74 10.83 -6.26 3.89
N ASN A 75 12.04 -5.96 4.36
CA ASN A 75 13.21 -5.63 3.52
C ASN A 75 12.88 -4.55 2.48
N LEU A 76 12.18 -3.50 2.90
CA LEU A 76 11.81 -2.38 2.04
C LEU A 76 12.94 -1.36 1.98
N ASP A 77 13.21 -0.86 0.77
CA ASP A 77 14.11 0.26 0.58
C ASP A 77 13.45 1.55 1.12
N PRO A 78 14.05 2.25 2.09
CA PRO A 78 13.52 3.51 2.61
C PRO A 78 13.27 4.58 1.55
N GLU A 79 14.02 4.57 0.45
CA GLU A 79 13.91 5.56 -0.62
C GLU A 79 12.60 5.47 -1.43
N ILE A 80 11.90 4.34 -1.34
CA ILE A 80 10.60 4.15 -1.99
C ILE A 80 9.41 4.24 -1.02
N VAL A 81 9.66 4.48 0.29
CA VAL A 81 8.63 4.48 1.33
C VAL A 81 8.29 5.90 1.76
N ASN A 82 6.99 6.24 1.77
CA ASN A 82 6.48 7.53 2.24
C ASN A 82 7.25 8.73 1.66
N VAL A 83 7.50 8.69 0.39
CA VAL A 83 8.38 9.65 -0.33
C VAL A 83 7.91 11.11 -0.28
N ASN A 84 6.66 11.35 0.10
CA ASN A 84 6.08 12.67 0.32
C ASN A 84 5.86 12.97 1.83
N GLY A 85 6.47 12.20 2.71
CA GLY A 85 6.24 12.25 4.15
C GLY A 85 5.07 11.38 4.59
N GLY A 86 5.19 10.79 5.78
CA GLY A 86 4.20 9.93 6.39
C GLY A 86 3.43 10.59 7.54
N ALA A 87 2.74 9.80 8.33
CA ALA A 87 1.87 10.28 9.42
C ALA A 87 2.64 11.01 10.53
N ILE A 88 3.92 10.75 10.74
CA ILE A 88 4.75 11.47 11.72
C ILE A 88 4.84 12.95 11.33
N ALA A 89 4.97 13.25 10.04
CA ALA A 89 5.03 14.61 9.53
C ALA A 89 3.64 15.23 9.29
N LEU A 90 2.68 14.45 8.79
CA LEU A 90 1.40 14.94 8.27
C LEU A 90 0.23 14.75 9.24
N GLY A 91 0.41 13.94 10.29
CA GLY A 91 -0.66 13.54 11.21
C GLY A 91 -1.33 12.24 10.84
N HIS A 92 -2.04 11.65 11.81
CA HIS A 92 -2.73 10.37 11.68
C HIS A 92 -4.23 10.48 12.01
N PRO A 93 -5.05 11.00 11.11
CA PRO A 93 -6.50 10.98 11.28
C PRO A 93 -7.02 9.56 11.04
N MET A 94 -7.14 8.76 12.10
CA MET A 94 -7.38 7.30 12.04
C MET A 94 -8.48 6.90 11.05
N GLY A 95 -9.62 7.60 11.06
CA GLY A 95 -10.74 7.30 10.18
C GLY A 95 -10.49 7.58 8.68
N SER A 96 -9.45 8.33 8.33
CA SER A 96 -9.13 8.67 6.94
C SER A 96 -7.72 8.26 6.49
N SER A 97 -6.87 7.77 7.39
CA SER A 97 -5.49 7.45 7.04
C SER A 97 -5.37 6.42 5.92
N GLY A 98 -6.20 5.39 5.90
CA GLY A 98 -6.22 4.42 4.80
C GLY A 98 -6.53 5.07 3.44
N ALA A 99 -7.55 5.94 3.38
CA ALA A 99 -7.87 6.69 2.17
C ALA A 99 -6.75 7.64 1.78
N ARG A 100 -6.13 8.33 2.76
CA ARG A 100 -5.03 9.25 2.52
C ARG A 100 -3.83 8.56 1.89
N ILE A 101 -3.31 7.48 2.52
CA ILE A 101 -2.12 6.79 2.01
C ILE A 101 -2.37 6.20 0.62
N LEU A 102 -3.54 5.61 0.39
CA LEU A 102 -3.87 5.09 -0.94
C LEU A 102 -3.96 6.21 -1.98
N THR A 103 -4.56 7.34 -1.64
CA THR A 103 -4.64 8.50 -2.54
C THR A 103 -3.26 9.04 -2.86
N THR A 104 -2.40 9.25 -1.85
CA THR A 104 -1.02 9.70 -2.02
C THR A 104 -0.26 8.75 -2.93
N LEU A 105 -0.36 7.43 -2.66
CA LEU A 105 0.28 6.40 -3.48
C LEU A 105 -0.11 6.50 -4.95
N LEU A 106 -1.40 6.57 -5.25
CA LEU A 106 -1.89 6.59 -6.63
C LEU A 106 -1.40 7.81 -7.42
N TYR A 107 -1.43 9.00 -6.80
CA TYR A 107 -0.92 10.22 -7.45
C TYR A 107 0.59 10.18 -7.62
N GLU A 108 1.33 9.67 -6.65
CA GLU A 108 2.77 9.56 -6.72
C GLU A 108 3.22 8.50 -7.75
N MET A 109 2.52 7.36 -7.82
CA MET A 109 2.73 6.37 -8.88
C MET A 109 2.51 6.98 -10.27
N GLN A 110 1.51 7.84 -10.40
CA GLN A 110 1.25 8.54 -11.66
C GLN A 110 2.37 9.53 -11.98
N ARG A 111 2.83 10.30 -10.98
CA ARG A 111 3.88 11.31 -11.15
C ARG A 111 5.23 10.70 -11.53
N ARG A 112 5.59 9.56 -10.93
CA ARG A 112 6.85 8.84 -11.18
C ARG A 112 6.79 7.86 -12.33
N ASP A 113 5.60 7.63 -12.87
CA ASP A 113 5.35 6.64 -13.91
C ASP A 113 5.75 5.20 -13.52
N VAL A 114 5.53 4.84 -12.27
CA VAL A 114 5.79 3.50 -11.74
C VAL A 114 4.54 2.64 -11.76
N LYS A 115 4.72 1.31 -11.71
CA LYS A 115 3.66 0.34 -12.00
C LYS A 115 3.04 -0.27 -10.76
N VAL A 116 3.83 -0.58 -9.75
CA VAL A 116 3.40 -1.38 -8.61
C VAL A 116 3.49 -0.58 -7.32
N GLY A 117 2.37 -0.42 -6.65
CA GLY A 117 2.28 0.28 -5.39
C GLY A 117 1.73 -0.58 -4.26
N LEU A 118 2.23 -0.36 -3.06
CA LEU A 118 1.78 -0.97 -1.82
C LEU A 118 1.32 0.10 -0.85
N ALA A 119 0.09 0.01 -0.36
CA ALA A 119 -0.37 0.80 0.78
C ALA A 119 -0.65 -0.14 1.96
N ALA A 120 -0.07 0.14 3.12
CA ALA A 120 -0.23 -0.68 4.30
C ALA A 120 -0.38 0.14 5.58
N GLY A 121 -1.17 -0.38 6.48
CA GLY A 121 -1.37 0.17 7.82
C GLY A 121 -1.61 -0.93 8.82
N MET A 122 -2.02 -0.56 10.02
CA MET A 122 -2.21 -1.48 11.14
C MET A 122 -3.21 -2.59 10.78
N GLY A 123 -2.69 -3.76 10.40
CA GLY A 123 -3.47 -4.96 10.13
C GLY A 123 -4.11 -5.06 8.74
N ILE A 124 -3.85 -4.14 7.82
CA ILE A 124 -4.33 -4.21 6.43
C ILE A 124 -3.27 -3.78 5.45
N ALA A 125 -3.22 -4.44 4.30
CA ALA A 125 -2.39 -4.05 3.16
C ALA A 125 -3.18 -4.19 1.86
N CYS A 126 -2.90 -3.32 0.90
CA CYS A 126 -3.43 -3.42 -0.45
C CYS A 126 -2.33 -3.17 -1.49
N ILE A 127 -2.43 -3.90 -2.60
CA ILE A 127 -1.52 -3.82 -3.74
C ILE A 127 -2.31 -3.26 -4.92
N VAL A 128 -1.75 -2.24 -5.54
CA VAL A 128 -2.32 -1.61 -6.73
C VAL A 128 -1.32 -1.68 -7.88
N GLU A 129 -1.83 -1.95 -9.07
CA GLU A 129 -1.03 -1.99 -10.29
C GLU A 129 -1.58 -1.00 -11.30
N ARG A 130 -0.69 -0.22 -11.91
CA ARG A 130 -1.00 0.62 -13.06
C ARG A 130 -0.77 -0.23 -14.31
N GLU A 131 -1.85 -0.70 -14.88
CA GLU A 131 -1.82 -1.30 -16.20
C GLU A 131 -2.01 -0.20 -17.26
N TRP A 132 -1.20 -0.24 -18.31
CA TRP A 132 -1.37 0.63 -19.45
C TRP A 132 -2.53 0.09 -20.29
N TYR A 133 -3.73 0.63 -20.06
CA TYR A 133 -4.81 0.41 -21.02
C TYR A 133 -4.61 1.37 -22.19
N TYR A 134 -4.32 0.81 -23.34
CA TYR A 134 -4.35 1.52 -24.60
C TYR A 134 -5.78 1.65 -25.11
#